data_d2ebc2562517136ee75a374c49bfb1a7
#
_entry.id   d2ebc2562517136ee75a374c49bfb1a7
#
_cell.length_a   1.000
_cell.length_b   1.000
_cell.length_c   1.000
_cell.angle_alpha   90.00
_cell.angle_beta   90.00
_cell.angle_gamma   90.00
#
_symmetry.space_group_name_H-M   'P 1'
#
loop_
_entity.id
_entity.type
_entity.pdbx_description
1 polymer ?
#
loop_
_entity_poly.entity_id
_entity_poly.type
_entity_poly.pdbx_seq_one_letter_code
_entity_poly.pdbx_strand_id
1 'polypeptide(L)'
;DVDTGIDDALALAYLVSFDDVEILGVIGTYGNVSADTAVRNTAYVLERLGFRDVPVMCGSTRPSWAAAFIPDAGCAQFHGTDGLGGFGPSADCAVGRHTSVRDDSNIQTLNPAPNVSDSSGLDVRAMRGLISVGGYDVHDPHANPAADSFSLSFTVCDAGGDNDCEDRSHSPVALPDGVRFLIDAVRFYGSDVTVVVTGPLTDVDAALAAAPDITSRLRLVMMGGTLTQEGNCWDATAETNIIQDPEAADRVFHSGADVTMVGLDVTHQCLLGSDATVQWRQAASQSQDGDVRTFLADIADFSIAANFAADPRLFAAGMPLHDPLAAAVAVDPSLVECFDLPMKVETETGDFHGTRGRTIGDPAGLIDPSAPRVHVALTVDHDRFITDFTWRIAQLAGD
;
A
#
# COMPACT_ATOMS: atom_id res chain seq x y z
N ASP A 1 -0.66 -2.98 3.01
CA ASP A 1 -1.56 -2.68 1.89
C ASP A 1 -0.70 -2.64 0.63
N VAL A 2 -0.95 -3.55 -0.30
CA VAL A 2 -0.07 -3.87 -1.42
C VAL A 2 -0.86 -3.97 -2.72
N ASP A 3 -0.27 -3.58 -3.85
CA ASP A 3 -0.83 -3.78 -5.20
C ASP A 3 -0.10 -4.87 -6.00
N THR A 4 0.38 -5.85 -5.33
CA THR A 4 1.33 -6.93 -5.53
C THR A 4 1.89 -7.07 -6.93
N GLY A 5 2.92 -6.29 -7.14
CA GLY A 5 3.93 -6.44 -8.16
C GLY A 5 5.15 -7.23 -7.67
N ILE A 6 6.26 -7.11 -8.40
CA ILE A 6 7.51 -7.82 -8.10
C ILE A 6 8.14 -7.30 -6.81
N ASP A 7 8.19 -5.99 -6.63
CA ASP A 7 8.80 -5.37 -5.45
C ASP A 7 7.96 -5.56 -4.19
N ASP A 8 6.61 -5.56 -4.27
CA ASP A 8 5.74 -6.00 -3.16
C ASP A 8 6.04 -7.43 -2.73
N ALA A 9 6.21 -8.36 -3.70
CA ALA A 9 6.57 -9.73 -3.40
C ALA A 9 7.92 -9.83 -2.68
N LEU A 10 8.89 -9.01 -3.08
CA LEU A 10 10.18 -8.90 -2.42
C LEU A 10 10.08 -8.24 -1.02
N ALA A 11 9.20 -7.26 -0.84
CA ALA A 11 8.92 -6.63 0.45
C ALA A 11 8.30 -7.63 1.43
N LEU A 12 7.33 -8.43 0.99
CA LEU A 12 6.75 -9.51 1.81
C LEU A 12 7.81 -10.54 2.20
N ALA A 13 8.65 -10.97 1.25
CA ALA A 13 9.74 -11.90 1.51
C ALA A 13 10.75 -11.34 2.55
N TYR A 14 11.03 -10.04 2.49
CA TYR A 14 11.88 -9.38 3.47
C TYR A 14 11.24 -9.34 4.85
N LEU A 15 9.97 -8.94 4.97
CA LEU A 15 9.28 -8.86 6.26
C LEU A 15 9.20 -10.21 6.97
N VAL A 16 8.91 -11.30 6.25
CA VAL A 16 8.82 -12.64 6.86
C VAL A 16 10.19 -13.22 7.25
N SER A 17 11.29 -12.59 6.84
CA SER A 17 12.65 -13.00 7.22
C SER A 17 13.06 -12.60 8.63
N PHE A 18 12.23 -11.82 9.34
CA PHE A 18 12.48 -11.38 10.71
C PHE A 18 11.70 -12.22 11.70
N ASP A 19 12.38 -12.75 12.71
CA ASP A 19 11.75 -13.56 13.77
C ASP A 19 10.85 -12.75 14.71
N ASP A 20 11.05 -11.43 14.79
CA ASP A 20 10.37 -10.49 15.67
C ASP A 20 9.32 -9.61 14.96
N VAL A 21 9.06 -9.87 13.68
CA VAL A 21 8.00 -9.23 12.89
C VAL A 21 6.83 -10.18 12.73
N GLU A 22 5.65 -9.75 13.11
CA GLU A 22 4.38 -10.46 12.88
C GLU A 22 3.56 -9.72 11.83
N ILE A 23 3.26 -10.39 10.70
CA ILE A 23 2.33 -9.86 9.70
C ILE A 23 0.91 -10.23 10.12
N LEU A 24 0.15 -9.24 10.60
CA LEU A 24 -1.24 -9.43 11.05
C LEU A 24 -2.19 -9.74 9.91
N GLY A 25 -1.91 -9.25 8.72
CA GLY A 25 -2.67 -9.47 7.50
C GLY A 25 -2.18 -8.59 6.36
N VAL A 26 -2.61 -8.91 5.15
CA VAL A 26 -2.25 -8.15 3.94
C VAL A 26 -3.53 -7.74 3.20
N ILE A 27 -3.56 -6.51 2.74
CA ILE A 27 -4.67 -5.95 1.96
C ILE A 27 -4.18 -5.83 0.51
N GLY A 28 -4.84 -6.53 -0.42
CA GLY A 28 -4.56 -6.39 -1.85
C GLY A 28 -5.41 -5.29 -2.47
N THR A 29 -4.79 -4.23 -2.97
CA THR A 29 -5.44 -3.10 -3.63
C THR A 29 -5.12 -3.08 -5.13
N TYR A 30 -5.69 -2.15 -5.87
CA TYR A 30 -5.35 -1.88 -7.27
C TYR A 30 -4.06 -1.06 -7.35
N GLY A 31 -3.38 -1.12 -8.49
CA GLY A 31 -2.18 -0.31 -8.75
C GLY A 31 -1.34 -0.90 -9.86
N ASN A 32 -0.32 -1.69 -9.54
CA ASN A 32 0.45 -2.45 -10.53
C ASN A 32 -0.43 -3.41 -11.33
N VAL A 33 -1.44 -3.97 -10.65
CA VAL A 33 -2.44 -4.88 -11.20
C VAL A 33 -3.82 -4.55 -10.63
N SER A 34 -4.87 -5.28 -11.03
CA SER A 34 -6.18 -5.15 -10.39
C SER A 34 -6.15 -5.70 -8.97
N ALA A 35 -7.00 -5.19 -8.08
CA ALA A 35 -7.09 -5.65 -6.69
C ALA A 35 -7.29 -7.18 -6.58
N ASP A 36 -8.13 -7.77 -7.45
CA ASP A 36 -8.31 -9.23 -7.48
C ASP A 36 -7.01 -9.98 -7.84
N THR A 37 -6.19 -9.41 -8.72
CA THR A 37 -4.89 -9.96 -9.08
C THR A 37 -3.90 -9.76 -7.95
N ALA A 38 -3.88 -8.58 -7.31
CA ALA A 38 -3.05 -8.30 -6.15
C ALA A 38 -3.32 -9.30 -5.00
N VAL A 39 -4.59 -9.53 -4.67
CA VAL A 39 -4.99 -10.53 -3.65
C VAL A 39 -4.48 -11.94 -4.00
N ARG A 40 -4.62 -12.35 -5.26
CA ARG A 40 -4.14 -13.68 -5.71
C ARG A 40 -2.61 -13.78 -5.66
N ASN A 41 -1.92 -12.76 -6.13
CA ASN A 41 -0.46 -12.71 -6.12
C ASN A 41 0.07 -12.73 -4.68
N THR A 42 -0.52 -11.91 -3.80
CA THR A 42 -0.18 -11.90 -2.37
C THR A 42 -0.32 -13.28 -1.73
N ALA A 43 -1.48 -13.93 -1.92
CA ALA A 43 -1.73 -15.25 -1.37
C ALA A 43 -0.73 -16.29 -1.92
N TYR A 44 -0.43 -16.23 -3.21
CA TYR A 44 0.55 -17.10 -3.86
C TYR A 44 1.97 -16.89 -3.30
N VAL A 45 2.40 -15.63 -3.13
CA VAL A 45 3.72 -15.29 -2.59
C VAL A 45 3.83 -15.78 -1.14
N LEU A 46 2.83 -15.48 -0.29
CA LEU A 46 2.80 -15.94 1.09
C LEU A 46 2.79 -17.47 1.20
N GLU A 47 2.06 -18.17 0.32
CA GLU A 47 2.08 -19.63 0.26
C GLU A 47 3.49 -20.16 -0.05
N ARG A 48 4.20 -19.58 -1.02
CA ARG A 48 5.57 -19.94 -1.37
C ARG A 48 6.59 -19.64 -0.27
N LEU A 49 6.31 -18.62 0.54
CA LEU A 49 7.10 -18.24 1.70
C LEU A 49 6.79 -19.11 2.95
N GLY A 50 5.80 -20.02 2.89
CA GLY A 50 5.37 -20.84 4.02
C GLY A 50 4.39 -20.16 4.98
N PHE A 51 3.85 -18.97 4.66
CA PHE A 51 2.97 -18.16 5.53
C PHE A 51 1.51 -18.21 5.10
N ARG A 52 0.96 -19.39 4.88
CA ARG A 52 -0.42 -19.63 4.40
C ARG A 52 -1.53 -19.12 5.34
N ASP A 53 -1.21 -18.98 6.62
CA ASP A 53 -2.19 -18.58 7.66
C ASP A 53 -2.34 -17.04 7.76
N VAL A 54 -1.50 -16.26 7.10
CA VAL A 54 -1.63 -14.80 7.06
C VAL A 54 -2.87 -14.44 6.23
N PRO A 55 -3.86 -13.74 6.81
CA PRO A 55 -5.08 -13.39 6.09
C PRO A 55 -4.79 -12.37 4.99
N VAL A 56 -5.36 -12.61 3.80
CA VAL A 56 -5.29 -11.69 2.68
C VAL A 56 -6.70 -11.19 2.37
N MET A 57 -6.90 -9.89 2.40
CA MET A 57 -8.19 -9.23 2.19
C MET A 57 -8.16 -8.36 0.93
N CYS A 58 -9.34 -8.17 0.32
CA CYS A 58 -9.49 -7.23 -0.79
C CYS A 58 -9.69 -5.82 -0.23
N GLY A 59 -8.88 -4.88 -0.71
CA GLY A 59 -9.00 -3.45 -0.49
C GLY A 59 -9.87 -2.76 -1.54
N SER A 60 -9.57 -1.50 -1.82
CA SER A 60 -10.22 -0.72 -2.87
C SER A 60 -9.89 -1.29 -4.25
N THR A 61 -10.88 -1.26 -5.13
CA THR A 61 -10.73 -1.81 -6.50
C THR A 61 -10.51 -0.72 -7.55
N ARG A 62 -10.50 0.55 -7.14
CA ARG A 62 -10.41 1.71 -8.01
C ARG A 62 -10.03 2.97 -7.23
N PRO A 63 -9.48 3.99 -7.90
CA PRO A 63 -9.23 5.30 -7.30
C PRO A 63 -10.49 5.96 -6.76
N SER A 64 -10.35 6.82 -5.76
CA SER A 64 -11.46 7.57 -5.17
C SER A 64 -12.13 8.51 -6.18
N TRP A 65 -11.38 9.04 -7.13
CA TRP A 65 -11.85 9.97 -8.17
C TRP A 65 -12.40 9.30 -9.43
N ALA A 66 -12.22 7.98 -9.63
CA ALA A 66 -12.59 7.29 -10.87
C ALA A 66 -13.69 6.23 -10.66
N ALA A 67 -14.47 5.98 -11.70
CA ALA A 67 -15.51 4.96 -11.68
C ALA A 67 -14.96 3.52 -11.79
N ALA A 68 -13.75 3.37 -12.34
CA ALA A 68 -13.05 2.07 -12.48
C ALA A 68 -11.54 2.30 -12.50
N PHE A 69 -10.79 1.26 -12.15
CA PHE A 69 -9.35 1.20 -12.37
C PHE A 69 -9.07 0.60 -13.75
N ILE A 70 -8.13 1.22 -14.46
CA ILE A 70 -7.62 0.75 -15.75
C ILE A 70 -6.13 0.52 -15.56
N PRO A 71 -5.65 -0.76 -15.63
CA PRO A 71 -4.23 -1.05 -15.50
C PRO A 71 -3.38 -0.27 -16.50
N ASP A 72 -2.28 0.32 -16.03
CA ASP A 72 -1.34 1.04 -16.86
C ASP A 72 -0.37 0.06 -17.56
N ALA A 73 -0.16 0.29 -18.86
CA ALA A 73 0.82 -0.46 -19.62
C ALA A 73 2.27 -0.22 -19.10
N GLY A 74 2.52 0.92 -18.46
CA GLY A 74 3.79 1.23 -17.79
C GLY A 74 4.06 0.25 -16.63
N CYS A 75 3.10 0.01 -15.76
CA CYS A 75 3.24 -0.97 -14.68
C CYS A 75 3.52 -2.37 -15.23
N ALA A 76 2.81 -2.79 -16.29
CA ALA A 76 3.04 -4.09 -16.92
C ALA A 76 4.44 -4.24 -17.53
N GLN A 77 5.11 -3.15 -17.90
CA GLN A 77 6.49 -3.18 -18.39
C GLN A 77 7.45 -3.67 -17.30
N PHE A 78 7.27 -3.24 -16.05
CA PHE A 78 8.18 -3.51 -14.94
C PHE A 78 7.81 -4.74 -14.13
N HIS A 79 6.53 -5.12 -14.11
CA HIS A 79 6.01 -6.21 -13.29
C HIS A 79 5.44 -7.38 -14.11
N GLY A 80 5.36 -7.26 -15.45
CA GLY A 80 4.64 -8.21 -16.28
C GLY A 80 3.11 -8.00 -16.21
N THR A 81 2.38 -8.60 -17.13
CA THR A 81 0.91 -8.47 -17.21
C THR A 81 0.18 -9.19 -16.06
N ASP A 82 0.86 -10.12 -15.40
CA ASP A 82 0.37 -10.85 -14.23
C ASP A 82 0.86 -10.24 -12.89
N GLY A 83 1.71 -9.21 -12.95
CA GLY A 83 2.32 -8.56 -11.79
C GLY A 83 3.57 -9.26 -11.25
N LEU A 84 3.92 -10.46 -11.73
CA LEU A 84 5.05 -11.26 -11.23
C LEU A 84 5.96 -11.75 -12.37
N GLY A 85 6.09 -10.97 -13.45
CA GLY A 85 7.03 -11.24 -14.55
C GLY A 85 6.73 -12.51 -15.35
N GLY A 86 5.51 -13.04 -15.30
CA GLY A 86 5.11 -14.30 -15.90
C GLY A 86 5.30 -15.52 -14.98
N PHE A 87 5.72 -15.31 -13.74
CA PHE A 87 5.94 -16.37 -12.74
C PHE A 87 4.79 -16.47 -11.71
N GLY A 88 3.73 -15.70 -11.90
CA GLY A 88 2.56 -15.69 -11.04
C GLY A 88 1.69 -16.95 -11.17
N PRO A 89 0.64 -17.08 -10.33
CA PRO A 89 -0.28 -18.19 -10.40
C PRO A 89 -1.04 -18.18 -11.73
N SER A 90 -1.24 -19.37 -12.34
CA SER A 90 -2.07 -19.46 -13.54
C SER A 90 -3.49 -18.98 -13.24
N ALA A 91 -4.16 -18.37 -14.25
CA ALA A 91 -5.52 -17.84 -14.11
C ALA A 91 -6.55 -18.92 -13.67
N ASP A 92 -6.26 -20.18 -13.93
CA ASP A 92 -7.09 -21.35 -13.54
C ASP A 92 -6.78 -21.86 -12.11
N CYS A 93 -5.73 -21.35 -11.44
CA CYS A 93 -5.47 -21.66 -10.06
C CYS A 93 -6.54 -20.96 -9.21
N ALA A 94 -7.61 -21.68 -8.85
CA ALA A 94 -8.53 -21.26 -7.83
C ALA A 94 -7.73 -21.26 -6.51
N VAL A 95 -7.16 -20.11 -6.17
CA VAL A 95 -6.74 -19.84 -4.78
C VAL A 95 -8.00 -20.06 -3.96
N GLY A 96 -7.98 -21.10 -3.12
CA GLY A 96 -9.12 -21.44 -2.26
C GLY A 96 -9.58 -20.14 -1.62
N ARG A 97 -10.89 -19.88 -1.67
CA ARG A 97 -11.47 -18.63 -1.18
C ARG A 97 -11.00 -18.39 0.25
N HIS A 98 -9.95 -17.61 0.42
CA HIS A 98 -9.53 -17.11 1.73
C HIS A 98 -10.41 -15.95 2.21
N THR A 99 -11.66 -15.93 1.79
CA THR A 99 -12.72 -15.11 2.39
C THR A 99 -13.39 -15.89 3.51
N SER A 100 -12.63 -16.49 4.41
CA SER A 100 -13.20 -16.85 5.69
C SER A 100 -13.03 -15.67 6.62
N VAL A 101 -14.03 -14.80 6.69
CA VAL A 101 -14.37 -14.15 7.96
C VAL A 101 -14.29 -15.27 9.00
N ARG A 102 -13.22 -15.31 9.78
CA ARG A 102 -13.17 -16.23 10.93
C ARG A 102 -14.42 -15.96 11.75
N ASP A 103 -15.20 -16.99 11.95
CA ASP A 103 -16.31 -16.97 12.89
C ASP A 103 -15.82 -16.31 14.18
N ASP A 104 -16.56 -15.34 14.67
CA ASP A 104 -16.25 -14.47 15.84
C ASP A 104 -15.81 -15.24 17.11
N SER A 105 -15.88 -16.57 17.11
CA SER A 105 -15.44 -17.42 18.20
C SER A 105 -13.92 -17.60 18.34
N ASN A 106 -13.12 -17.21 17.32
CA ASN A 106 -11.67 -17.42 17.32
C ASN A 106 -10.82 -16.17 17.62
N ILE A 107 -11.42 -14.98 17.70
CA ILE A 107 -10.72 -13.76 18.17
C ILE A 107 -10.34 -13.85 19.66
N GLN A 108 -10.90 -14.84 20.40
CA GLN A 108 -10.61 -15.03 21.83
C GLN A 108 -9.31 -15.79 22.13
N THR A 109 -8.56 -16.23 21.12
CA THR A 109 -7.32 -17.01 21.35
C THR A 109 -6.02 -16.25 21.10
N LEU A 110 -6.06 -14.98 20.73
CA LEU A 110 -4.88 -14.14 20.81
C LEU A 110 -4.71 -13.72 22.27
N ASN A 111 -3.70 -14.25 22.93
CA ASN A 111 -3.39 -13.94 24.32
C ASN A 111 -3.22 -12.42 24.49
N PRO A 112 -4.01 -11.78 25.35
CA PRO A 112 -3.78 -10.37 25.66
C PRO A 112 -2.47 -10.23 26.41
N ALA A 113 -1.69 -9.22 26.04
CA ALA A 113 -0.54 -8.81 26.84
C ALA A 113 -0.99 -8.59 28.30
N PRO A 114 -0.19 -8.98 29.30
CA PRO A 114 -0.61 -8.90 30.69
C PRO A 114 -0.71 -7.45 31.17
N ASN A 115 -1.90 -7.09 31.66
CA ASN A 115 -2.21 -5.92 32.48
C ASN A 115 -2.29 -4.52 31.84
N VAL A 116 -3.44 -4.25 31.24
CA VAL A 116 -4.04 -2.91 31.34
C VAL A 116 -5.41 -3.07 31.97
N SER A 117 -5.62 -2.49 33.16
CA SER A 117 -6.89 -2.49 33.86
C SER A 117 -7.88 -1.55 33.13
N ASP A 118 -8.84 -2.15 32.45
CA ASP A 118 -9.94 -1.43 31.81
C ASP A 118 -10.94 -0.93 32.88
N SER A 119 -11.13 0.39 32.93
CA SER A 119 -12.12 1.05 33.79
C SER A 119 -13.30 1.67 33.02
N SER A 120 -13.49 1.32 31.74
CA SER A 120 -14.64 1.75 30.96
C SER A 120 -15.49 0.56 30.51
N GLY A 121 -16.56 0.27 31.27
CA GLY A 121 -17.50 -0.81 30.99
C GLY A 121 -18.40 -0.53 29.77
N LEU A 122 -17.83 -0.52 28.57
CA LEU A 122 -18.57 -0.45 27.31
C LEU A 122 -18.54 -1.82 26.63
N ASP A 123 -19.71 -2.46 26.56
CA ASP A 123 -19.92 -3.72 25.88
C ASP A 123 -19.80 -3.54 24.34
N VAL A 124 -18.67 -3.97 23.79
CA VAL A 124 -18.33 -3.90 22.34
C VAL A 124 -19.30 -4.71 21.48
N ARG A 125 -20.07 -5.62 22.06
CA ARG A 125 -21.07 -6.43 21.35
C ARG A 125 -22.32 -5.67 20.94
N ALA A 126 -22.60 -4.50 21.55
CA ALA A 126 -23.80 -3.70 21.27
C ALA A 126 -23.65 -2.71 20.10
N MET A 127 -22.44 -2.53 19.54
CA MET A 127 -22.19 -1.52 18.49
C MET A 127 -22.27 -2.06 17.04
N ARG A 128 -22.75 -3.27 16.83
CA ARG A 128 -22.90 -3.85 15.48
C ARG A 128 -24.02 -3.26 14.61
N GLY A 129 -24.68 -2.19 15.02
CA GLY A 129 -25.92 -1.74 14.39
C GLY A 129 -25.97 -0.34 13.79
N LEU A 130 -25.00 0.51 14.02
CA LEU A 130 -25.12 1.91 13.59
C LEU A 130 -23.76 2.53 13.21
N ILE A 131 -23.34 2.36 11.99
CA ILE A 131 -22.40 3.30 11.37
C ILE A 131 -23.07 3.81 10.10
N SER A 132 -23.66 5.00 10.20
CA SER A 132 -24.11 5.79 9.05
C SER A 132 -22.91 6.61 8.58
N VAL A 133 -22.38 6.30 7.40
CA VAL A 133 -21.32 7.07 6.77
C VAL A 133 -21.97 8.14 5.90
N GLY A 134 -21.76 9.41 6.24
CA GLY A 134 -22.22 10.55 5.46
C GLY A 134 -21.37 10.79 4.21
N GLY A 135 -21.93 11.26 3.08
CA GLY A 135 -21.29 11.36 1.76
C GLY A 135 -20.83 12.77 1.38
N TYR A 136 -19.81 12.83 0.52
CA TYR A 136 -19.38 14.06 -0.17
C TYR A 136 -20.17 14.26 -1.46
N ASP A 137 -20.65 15.50 -1.66
CA ASP A 137 -21.10 15.96 -2.98
C ASP A 137 -19.91 16.55 -3.74
N VAL A 138 -19.46 15.87 -4.77
CA VAL A 138 -18.26 16.20 -5.56
C VAL A 138 -18.46 17.42 -6.46
N HIS A 139 -19.64 18.06 -6.43
CA HIS A 139 -19.97 19.16 -7.36
C HIS A 139 -19.98 20.57 -6.74
N ASP A 140 -19.63 20.74 -5.47
CA ASP A 140 -19.52 22.09 -4.87
C ASP A 140 -18.04 22.43 -4.53
N PRO A 141 -17.36 23.24 -5.34
CA PRO A 141 -15.99 23.67 -5.09
C PRO A 141 -15.84 24.66 -3.93
N HIS A 142 -16.95 25.03 -3.24
CA HIS A 142 -16.96 26.02 -2.15
C HIS A 142 -17.44 25.44 -0.81
N ALA A 143 -17.63 24.12 -0.70
CA ALA A 143 -18.03 23.50 0.54
C ALA A 143 -16.92 23.63 1.60
N ASN A 144 -17.31 24.20 2.75
CA ASN A 144 -16.41 24.39 3.89
C ASN A 144 -16.24 23.04 4.66
N PRO A 145 -15.04 22.46 4.78
CA PRO A 145 -14.83 21.13 5.32
C PRO A 145 -15.05 21.00 6.84
N ALA A 146 -15.44 22.06 7.53
CA ALA A 146 -15.55 22.06 9.00
C ALA A 146 -16.95 21.83 9.57
N ALA A 147 -17.99 21.59 8.79
CA ALA A 147 -19.36 21.65 9.30
C ALA A 147 -20.33 20.53 8.90
N ASP A 148 -20.02 19.64 7.96
CA ASP A 148 -21.04 18.71 7.47
C ASP A 148 -20.64 17.25 7.49
N SER A 149 -21.59 16.41 7.93
CA SER A 149 -21.52 14.96 8.00
C SER A 149 -21.30 14.33 6.60
N PHE A 150 -20.33 13.44 6.49
CA PHE A 150 -20.01 12.71 5.28
C PHE A 150 -21.10 11.72 4.86
N SER A 151 -21.61 11.81 3.63
CA SER A 151 -22.35 10.73 2.98
C SER A 151 -21.86 10.52 1.55
N LEU A 152 -21.35 9.30 1.23
CA LEU A 152 -21.00 8.90 -0.13
C LEU A 152 -22.27 8.43 -0.87
N SER A 153 -22.81 9.27 -1.75
CA SER A 153 -23.92 8.88 -2.61
C SER A 153 -23.42 8.72 -4.05
N PHE A 154 -23.58 7.52 -4.62
CA PHE A 154 -23.33 7.26 -6.04
C PHE A 154 -24.66 7.08 -6.75
N THR A 155 -24.87 7.86 -7.80
CA THR A 155 -25.99 7.65 -8.73
C THR A 155 -25.50 6.82 -9.89
N VAL A 156 -25.99 5.58 -10.03
CA VAL A 156 -25.82 4.78 -11.26
C VAL A 156 -26.95 5.16 -12.21
N CYS A 157 -26.63 5.87 -13.28
CA CYS A 157 -27.58 6.11 -14.37
C CYS A 157 -27.48 4.96 -15.36
N ASP A 158 -28.48 4.05 -15.37
CA ASP A 158 -28.69 3.12 -16.46
C ASP A 158 -29.20 3.90 -17.68
N ALA A 159 -28.51 3.74 -18.82
CA ALA A 159 -28.92 4.28 -20.11
C ALA A 159 -30.07 3.45 -20.73
N GLY A 160 -31.29 3.64 -20.24
CA GLY A 160 -32.48 2.99 -20.79
C GLY A 160 -33.71 3.69 -20.23
N GLY A 161 -34.34 4.51 -21.07
CA GLY A 161 -35.40 5.43 -20.70
C GLY A 161 -36.60 4.79 -20.01
N ASP A 162 -37.03 5.44 -18.92
CA ASP A 162 -38.38 5.92 -18.68
C ASP A 162 -38.39 6.71 -17.38
N ASN A 163 -39.05 7.85 -17.41
CA ASN A 163 -39.13 8.81 -16.28
C ASN A 163 -40.02 8.26 -15.17
N ASP A 164 -39.41 7.66 -14.16
CA ASP A 164 -39.98 7.60 -12.81
C ASP A 164 -38.79 7.45 -11.83
N CYS A 165 -38.29 8.60 -11.34
CA CYS A 165 -37.37 8.64 -10.22
C CYS A 165 -38.12 8.33 -8.93
N GLU A 166 -38.37 7.06 -8.64
CA GLU A 166 -38.68 6.63 -7.28
C GLU A 166 -37.41 6.69 -6.42
N ASP A 167 -37.51 7.38 -5.33
CA ASP A 167 -36.52 7.52 -4.25
C ASP A 167 -36.10 6.12 -3.75
N ARG A 168 -35.06 5.52 -4.39
CA ARG A 168 -34.44 4.30 -3.90
C ARG A 168 -33.54 4.69 -2.77
N SER A 169 -33.97 4.44 -1.55
CA SER A 169 -33.21 4.51 -0.31
C SER A 169 -31.77 3.98 -0.55
N HIS A 170 -30.78 4.88 -0.45
CA HIS A 170 -29.37 4.58 -0.65
C HIS A 170 -28.91 3.65 0.47
N SER A 171 -28.70 2.39 0.15
CA SER A 171 -27.96 1.51 1.05
C SER A 171 -26.50 2.01 1.11
N PRO A 172 -25.93 2.22 2.29
CA PRO A 172 -24.53 2.64 2.41
C PRO A 172 -23.66 1.60 1.72
N VAL A 173 -22.75 2.06 0.87
CA VAL A 173 -21.75 1.18 0.25
C VAL A 173 -20.89 0.60 1.36
N ALA A 174 -20.88 -0.73 1.49
CA ALA A 174 -20.07 -1.38 2.53
C ALA A 174 -18.60 -1.12 2.25
N LEU A 175 -17.84 -0.78 3.30
CA LEU A 175 -16.38 -0.67 3.20
C LEU A 175 -15.77 -2.00 2.74
N PRO A 176 -14.69 -1.98 1.93
CA PRO A 176 -13.91 -3.17 1.62
C PRO A 176 -13.46 -3.91 2.89
N ASP A 177 -13.31 -5.22 2.81
CA ASP A 177 -12.89 -6.03 3.95
C ASP A 177 -11.50 -5.61 4.45
N GLY A 178 -10.59 -5.27 3.55
CA GLY A 178 -9.27 -4.75 3.89
C GLY A 178 -9.31 -3.44 4.68
N VAL A 179 -10.17 -2.50 4.26
CA VAL A 179 -10.34 -1.22 4.99
C VAL A 179 -10.89 -1.46 6.39
N ARG A 180 -11.86 -2.36 6.55
CA ARG A 180 -12.38 -2.73 7.88
C ARG A 180 -11.30 -3.36 8.75
N PHE A 181 -10.52 -4.27 8.19
CA PHE A 181 -9.40 -4.89 8.88
C PHE A 181 -8.36 -3.85 9.34
N LEU A 182 -8.00 -2.88 8.49
CA LEU A 182 -7.08 -1.79 8.86
C LEU A 182 -7.61 -1.00 10.05
N ILE A 183 -8.88 -0.58 10.02
CA ILE A 183 -9.53 0.14 11.11
C ILE A 183 -9.48 -0.68 12.41
N ASP A 184 -9.85 -1.95 12.36
CA ASP A 184 -9.90 -2.83 13.53
C ASP A 184 -8.50 -3.10 14.10
N ALA A 185 -7.49 -3.30 13.23
CA ALA A 185 -6.10 -3.47 13.64
C ALA A 185 -5.57 -2.24 14.38
N VAL A 186 -5.77 -1.03 13.82
CA VAL A 186 -5.31 0.22 14.46
C VAL A 186 -6.09 0.49 15.75
N ARG A 187 -7.39 0.18 15.82
CA ARG A 187 -8.16 0.30 17.06
C ARG A 187 -7.67 -0.63 18.15
N PHE A 188 -7.31 -1.85 17.79
CA PHE A 188 -6.89 -2.87 18.75
C PHE A 188 -5.43 -2.65 19.21
N TYR A 189 -4.50 -2.48 18.29
CA TYR A 189 -3.07 -2.40 18.59
C TYR A 189 -2.57 -0.96 18.81
N GLY A 190 -3.28 0.04 18.29
CA GLY A 190 -2.84 1.44 18.36
C GLY A 190 -1.51 1.65 17.65
N SER A 191 -0.58 2.34 18.31
CA SER A 191 0.78 2.60 17.80
C SER A 191 1.71 1.39 17.81
N ASP A 192 1.26 0.24 18.33
CA ASP A 192 2.04 -1.00 18.30
C ASP A 192 1.93 -1.71 16.95
N VAL A 193 0.98 -1.32 16.09
CA VAL A 193 0.92 -1.76 14.70
C VAL A 193 1.45 -0.65 13.78
N THR A 194 2.27 -1.04 12.82
CA THR A 194 2.69 -0.17 11.71
C THR A 194 1.98 -0.64 10.45
N VAL A 195 1.28 0.26 9.80
CA VAL A 195 0.68 0.02 8.48
C VAL A 195 1.71 0.37 7.43
N VAL A 196 2.09 -0.63 6.62
CA VAL A 196 2.99 -0.43 5.48
C VAL A 196 2.14 -0.42 4.22
N VAL A 197 2.24 0.64 3.42
CA VAL A 197 1.51 0.80 2.16
C VAL A 197 2.49 0.93 1.01
N THR A 198 2.39 0.03 0.05
CA THR A 198 3.23 -0.01 -1.15
C THR A 198 2.45 0.24 -2.43
N GLY A 199 1.13 0.37 -2.32
CA GLY A 199 0.22 0.79 -3.38
C GLY A 199 -0.37 2.20 -3.15
N PRO A 200 -1.42 2.58 -3.88
CA PRO A 200 -2.15 3.83 -3.69
C PRO A 200 -2.77 3.97 -2.30
N LEU A 201 -2.84 5.20 -1.76
CA LEU A 201 -3.34 5.48 -0.41
C LEU A 201 -4.87 5.44 -0.25
N THR A 202 -5.59 4.93 -1.22
CA THR A 202 -7.07 4.90 -1.25
C THR A 202 -7.67 4.18 -0.04
N ASP A 203 -7.09 3.06 0.39
CA ASP A 203 -7.60 2.29 1.53
C ASP A 203 -7.36 3.00 2.86
N VAL A 204 -6.21 3.65 3.01
CA VAL A 204 -5.90 4.46 4.20
C VAL A 204 -6.82 5.67 4.29
N ASP A 205 -7.03 6.38 3.18
CA ASP A 205 -7.96 7.49 3.12
C ASP A 205 -9.39 7.08 3.49
N ALA A 206 -9.87 5.97 2.91
CA ALA A 206 -11.18 5.41 3.23
C ALA A 206 -11.29 5.01 4.71
N ALA A 207 -10.23 4.46 5.30
CA ALA A 207 -10.20 4.10 6.71
C ALA A 207 -10.26 5.32 7.62
N LEU A 208 -9.47 6.36 7.32
CA LEU A 208 -9.46 7.61 8.08
C LEU A 208 -10.79 8.37 7.97
N ALA A 209 -11.41 8.36 6.77
CA ALA A 209 -12.73 8.95 6.56
C ALA A 209 -13.83 8.21 7.36
N ALA A 210 -13.80 6.87 7.37
CA ALA A 210 -14.80 6.06 8.05
C ALA A 210 -14.59 6.00 9.57
N ALA A 211 -13.36 6.17 10.05
CA ALA A 211 -12.97 6.03 11.45
C ALA A 211 -11.95 7.10 11.87
N PRO A 212 -12.35 8.39 11.99
CA PRO A 212 -11.43 9.46 12.38
C PRO A 212 -10.76 9.26 13.75
N ASP A 213 -11.34 8.40 14.59
CA ASP A 213 -10.79 8.03 15.90
C ASP A 213 -9.45 7.30 15.85
N ILE A 214 -9.10 6.70 14.69
CA ILE A 214 -7.82 6.01 14.53
C ILE A 214 -6.67 6.95 14.16
N THR A 215 -6.95 8.16 13.69
CA THR A 215 -5.94 9.07 13.12
C THR A 215 -4.72 9.25 14.02
N SER A 216 -4.93 9.57 15.30
CA SER A 216 -3.83 9.84 16.24
C SER A 216 -3.07 8.59 16.69
N ARG A 217 -3.49 7.41 16.24
CA ARG A 217 -2.91 6.11 16.59
C ARG A 217 -2.31 5.39 15.39
N LEU A 218 -2.64 5.85 14.19
CA LEU A 218 -2.14 5.28 12.95
C LEU A 218 -0.68 5.66 12.76
N ARG A 219 0.19 4.65 12.68
CA ARG A 219 1.57 4.77 12.19
C ARG A 219 1.62 4.21 10.79
N LEU A 220 1.93 5.05 9.84
CA LEU A 220 1.96 4.74 8.42
C LEU A 220 3.36 4.90 7.86
N VAL A 221 3.90 3.86 7.25
CA VAL A 221 5.05 3.96 6.35
C VAL A 221 4.56 3.66 4.94
N MET A 222 4.70 4.61 4.04
CA MET A 222 4.23 4.46 2.67
C MET A 222 5.37 4.55 1.66
N MET A 223 5.36 3.69 0.66
CA MET A 223 6.13 3.88 -0.55
C MET A 223 5.34 4.76 -1.51
N GLY A 224 5.93 5.87 -1.90
CA GLY A 224 5.33 6.77 -2.89
C GLY A 224 5.86 8.19 -2.81
N GLY A 225 5.58 8.93 -3.86
CA GLY A 225 5.95 10.33 -3.97
C GLY A 225 7.42 10.57 -4.34
N THR A 226 7.68 11.83 -4.63
CA THR A 226 9.03 12.34 -4.91
C THR A 226 9.07 13.83 -4.61
N LEU A 227 10.06 14.29 -3.86
CA LEU A 227 10.15 15.69 -3.45
C LEU A 227 11.20 16.45 -4.27
N THR A 228 12.39 15.90 -4.41
CA THR A 228 13.56 16.59 -4.95
C THR A 228 13.99 16.11 -6.32
N GLN A 229 13.41 15.01 -6.81
CA GLN A 229 13.76 14.47 -8.14
C GLN A 229 12.53 14.24 -9.02
N GLU A 230 12.77 13.75 -10.21
CA GLU A 230 11.74 13.41 -11.18
C GLU A 230 10.85 12.27 -10.67
N GLY A 231 9.59 12.28 -11.11
CA GLY A 231 8.68 11.15 -10.93
C GLY A 231 9.03 9.99 -11.89
N ASN A 232 8.33 8.88 -11.72
CA ASN A 232 8.51 7.68 -12.54
C ASN A 232 7.28 7.31 -13.39
N CYS A 233 6.23 8.14 -13.38
CA CYS A 233 5.11 7.96 -14.29
C CYS A 233 5.45 8.53 -15.70
N TRP A 234 4.51 8.41 -16.66
CA TRP A 234 4.72 8.72 -18.08
C TRP A 234 5.24 10.12 -18.38
N ASP A 235 4.98 11.10 -17.53
CA ASP A 235 5.40 12.51 -17.70
C ASP A 235 6.56 12.93 -16.80
N ALA A 236 7.12 11.98 -16.06
CA ALA A 236 8.19 12.19 -15.09
C ALA A 236 7.88 13.23 -14.00
N THR A 237 6.59 13.57 -13.79
CA THR A 237 6.19 14.58 -12.81
C THR A 237 5.82 13.94 -11.47
N ALA A 238 4.99 12.90 -11.48
CA ALA A 238 4.48 12.23 -10.31
C ALA A 238 5.13 10.85 -10.13
N GLU A 239 5.08 10.36 -8.90
CA GLU A 239 5.36 8.96 -8.62
C GLU A 239 4.08 8.13 -8.83
N THR A 240 4.24 6.86 -9.21
CA THR A 240 3.15 6.00 -9.70
C THR A 240 2.05 5.76 -8.68
N ASN A 241 2.37 5.49 -7.41
CA ASN A 241 1.36 5.26 -6.36
C ASN A 241 0.54 6.52 -6.07
N ILE A 242 1.20 7.68 -6.10
CA ILE A 242 0.54 8.97 -5.88
C ILE A 242 -0.37 9.35 -7.05
N ILE A 243 0.10 9.19 -8.31
CA ILE A 243 -0.72 9.60 -9.47
C ILE A 243 -1.99 8.74 -9.63
N GLN A 244 -2.00 7.54 -9.09
CA GLN A 244 -3.16 6.67 -9.15
C GLN A 244 -4.33 7.19 -8.31
N ASP A 245 -4.05 7.79 -7.13
CA ASP A 245 -5.08 8.50 -6.34
C ASP A 245 -4.48 9.72 -5.62
N PRO A 246 -4.24 10.82 -6.34
CA PRO A 246 -3.68 12.04 -5.77
C PRO A 246 -4.56 12.64 -4.68
N GLU A 247 -5.88 12.53 -4.84
CA GLU A 247 -6.85 13.03 -3.88
C GLU A 247 -6.78 12.28 -2.54
N ALA A 248 -6.66 10.96 -2.58
CA ALA A 248 -6.48 10.16 -1.37
C ALA A 248 -5.14 10.49 -0.69
N ALA A 249 -4.06 10.57 -1.46
CA ALA A 249 -2.75 10.91 -0.95
C ALA A 249 -2.73 12.29 -0.29
N ASP A 250 -3.35 13.30 -0.92
CA ASP A 250 -3.44 14.65 -0.37
C ASP A 250 -4.21 14.65 0.98
N ARG A 251 -5.35 13.96 1.06
CA ARG A 251 -6.12 13.85 2.30
C ARG A 251 -5.36 13.12 3.41
N VAL A 252 -4.63 12.07 3.08
CA VAL A 252 -3.80 11.35 4.06
C VAL A 252 -2.69 12.26 4.60
N PHE A 253 -2.00 13.03 3.77
CA PHE A 253 -0.98 13.99 4.22
C PHE A 253 -1.54 15.10 5.12
N HIS A 254 -2.81 15.46 4.94
CA HIS A 254 -3.50 16.44 5.78
C HIS A 254 -4.26 15.85 6.97
N SER A 255 -4.25 14.53 7.16
CA SER A 255 -5.03 13.86 8.20
C SER A 255 -4.54 14.12 9.63
N GLY A 256 -3.23 14.35 9.80
CA GLY A 256 -2.56 14.42 11.10
C GLY A 256 -2.18 13.05 11.67
N ALA A 257 -2.25 11.97 10.89
CA ALA A 257 -1.65 10.69 11.24
C ALA A 257 -0.10 10.77 11.22
N ASP A 258 0.54 9.83 11.88
CA ASP A 258 2.01 9.68 11.85
C ASP A 258 2.42 9.00 10.52
N VAL A 259 2.81 9.81 9.53
CA VAL A 259 3.10 9.37 8.17
C VAL A 259 4.59 9.50 7.85
N THR A 260 5.22 8.40 7.46
CA THR A 260 6.57 8.39 6.88
C THR A 260 6.48 8.10 5.39
N MET A 261 6.93 9.05 4.57
CA MET A 261 6.98 8.94 3.10
C MET A 261 8.37 8.46 2.67
N VAL A 262 8.43 7.26 2.08
CA VAL A 262 9.61 6.66 1.47
C VAL A 262 9.49 6.81 -0.05
N GLY A 263 9.92 7.95 -0.56
CA GLY A 263 9.75 8.33 -1.96
C GLY A 263 10.92 7.92 -2.85
N LEU A 264 10.82 8.29 -4.13
CA LEU A 264 11.86 8.04 -5.13
C LEU A 264 13.20 8.69 -4.75
N ASP A 265 13.16 9.73 -3.91
CA ASP A 265 14.34 10.42 -3.39
C ASP A 265 15.35 9.46 -2.74
N VAL A 266 14.87 8.40 -2.12
CA VAL A 266 15.69 7.38 -1.45
C VAL A 266 15.64 6.01 -2.14
N THR A 267 14.51 5.63 -2.73
CA THR A 267 14.36 4.28 -3.31
C THR A 267 15.21 4.10 -4.58
N HIS A 268 15.42 5.15 -5.38
CA HIS A 268 16.30 5.12 -6.54
C HIS A 268 17.79 4.98 -6.18
N GLN A 269 18.15 5.14 -4.91
CA GLN A 269 19.51 4.89 -4.43
C GLN A 269 19.73 3.42 -4.04
N CYS A 270 18.66 2.64 -3.88
CA CYS A 270 18.67 1.26 -3.41
C CYS A 270 18.47 0.28 -4.56
N LEU A 271 19.51 0.02 -5.32
CA LEU A 271 19.46 -0.81 -6.53
C LEU A 271 19.90 -2.24 -6.24
N LEU A 272 19.07 -3.22 -6.61
CA LEU A 272 19.37 -4.64 -6.54
C LEU A 272 19.99 -5.12 -7.85
N GLY A 273 21.26 -5.51 -7.80
CA GLY A 273 21.96 -6.05 -8.95
C GLY A 273 21.75 -7.56 -9.15
N SER A 274 22.07 -8.06 -10.33
CA SER A 274 21.97 -9.48 -10.67
C SER A 274 22.93 -10.40 -9.89
N ASP A 275 23.92 -9.85 -9.23
CA ASP A 275 24.78 -10.59 -8.30
C ASP A 275 24.01 -11.11 -7.08
N ALA A 276 23.02 -10.38 -6.61
CA ALA A 276 22.12 -10.81 -5.55
C ALA A 276 21.26 -12.01 -5.99
N THR A 277 20.68 -11.99 -7.19
CA THR A 277 19.86 -13.09 -7.70
C THR A 277 20.70 -14.35 -7.95
N VAL A 278 21.96 -14.20 -8.36
CA VAL A 278 22.91 -15.32 -8.46
C VAL A 278 23.19 -15.91 -7.07
N GLN A 279 23.39 -15.09 -6.05
CA GLN A 279 23.59 -15.53 -4.67
C GLN A 279 22.38 -16.31 -4.15
N TRP A 280 21.16 -15.83 -4.40
CA TRP A 280 19.91 -16.50 -3.99
C TRP A 280 19.76 -17.87 -4.64
N ARG A 281 20.05 -18.01 -5.95
CA ARG A 281 20.04 -19.29 -6.64
C ARG A 281 21.12 -20.24 -6.13
N GLN A 282 22.29 -19.74 -5.77
CA GLN A 282 23.33 -20.57 -5.15
C GLN A 282 22.90 -21.11 -3.80
N ALA A 283 22.24 -20.27 -2.97
CA ALA A 283 21.65 -20.70 -1.71
C ALA A 283 20.54 -21.73 -1.92
N ALA A 284 19.70 -21.55 -2.94
CA ALA A 284 18.63 -22.48 -3.30
C ALA A 284 19.12 -23.81 -3.86
N SER A 285 20.30 -23.86 -4.52
CA SER A 285 20.83 -25.07 -5.16
C SER A 285 21.11 -26.24 -4.21
N GLN A 286 21.08 -25.99 -2.91
CA GLN A 286 21.23 -26.99 -1.86
C GLN A 286 19.87 -27.51 -1.34
N SER A 287 18.77 -27.01 -1.88
CA SER A 287 17.39 -27.33 -1.50
C SER A 287 16.68 -28.12 -2.61
N GLN A 288 15.40 -28.47 -2.38
CA GLN A 288 14.58 -29.21 -3.36
C GLN A 288 14.11 -28.31 -4.51
N ASP A 289 13.61 -28.90 -5.59
CA ASP A 289 12.97 -28.18 -6.69
C ASP A 289 11.79 -27.31 -6.18
N GLY A 290 11.72 -26.06 -6.66
CA GLY A 290 10.65 -25.13 -6.29
C GLY A 290 11.00 -24.19 -5.14
N ASP A 291 12.26 -24.13 -4.72
CA ASP A 291 12.75 -23.21 -3.69
C ASP A 291 12.31 -21.75 -3.93
N VAL A 292 11.76 -21.12 -2.92
CA VAL A 292 11.24 -19.75 -3.00
C VAL A 292 12.30 -18.73 -3.42
N ARG A 293 13.57 -18.94 -3.05
CA ARG A 293 14.70 -18.08 -3.44
C ARG A 293 14.93 -18.08 -4.95
N THR A 294 14.69 -19.21 -5.63
CA THR A 294 14.74 -19.28 -7.09
C THR A 294 13.60 -18.46 -7.70
N PHE A 295 12.39 -18.58 -7.19
CA PHE A 295 11.25 -17.78 -7.63
C PHE A 295 11.52 -16.28 -7.44
N LEU A 296 12.01 -15.86 -6.27
CA LEU A 296 12.34 -14.45 -6.00
C LEU A 296 13.45 -13.94 -6.92
N ALA A 297 14.43 -14.78 -7.23
CA ALA A 297 15.47 -14.45 -8.20
C ALA A 297 14.94 -14.32 -9.63
N ASP A 298 13.97 -15.15 -10.04
CA ASP A 298 13.38 -15.12 -11.38
C ASP A 298 12.56 -13.84 -11.59
N ILE A 299 11.71 -13.46 -10.62
CA ILE A 299 10.93 -12.21 -10.71
C ILE A 299 11.84 -10.98 -10.62
N ALA A 300 12.88 -11.00 -9.79
CA ALA A 300 13.84 -9.91 -9.68
C ALA A 300 14.65 -9.73 -10.99
N ASP A 301 15.10 -10.80 -11.63
CA ASP A 301 15.82 -10.72 -12.91
C ASP A 301 14.94 -10.15 -14.02
N PHE A 302 13.62 -10.47 -14.03
CA PHE A 302 12.67 -9.85 -14.94
C PHE A 302 12.65 -8.33 -14.73
N SER A 303 12.48 -7.86 -13.49
CA SER A 303 12.42 -6.43 -13.19
C SER A 303 13.75 -5.72 -13.43
N ILE A 304 14.90 -6.35 -13.12
CA ILE A 304 16.24 -5.82 -13.45
C ILE A 304 16.37 -5.57 -14.96
N ALA A 305 15.97 -6.55 -15.77
CA ALA A 305 16.03 -6.41 -17.23
C ALA A 305 15.07 -5.31 -17.74
N ALA A 306 13.87 -5.22 -17.19
CA ALA A 306 12.87 -4.21 -17.56
C ALA A 306 13.36 -2.79 -17.21
N ASN A 307 13.86 -2.58 -16.01
CA ASN A 307 14.39 -1.29 -15.56
C ASN A 307 15.62 -0.87 -16.40
N PHE A 308 16.54 -1.77 -16.65
CA PHE A 308 17.67 -1.49 -17.53
C PHE A 308 17.23 -1.10 -18.94
N ALA A 309 16.22 -1.77 -19.49
CA ALA A 309 15.69 -1.45 -20.81
C ALA A 309 14.97 -0.09 -20.85
N ALA A 310 14.34 0.31 -19.76
CA ALA A 310 13.65 1.59 -19.65
C ALA A 310 14.60 2.79 -19.54
N ASP A 311 15.57 2.74 -18.64
CA ASP A 311 16.63 3.76 -18.50
C ASP A 311 17.96 3.15 -18.01
N PRO A 312 18.85 2.76 -18.94
CA PRO A 312 20.14 2.19 -18.56
C PRO A 312 21.09 3.16 -17.85
N ARG A 313 20.78 4.46 -17.80
CA ARG A 313 21.61 5.44 -17.09
C ARG A 313 21.29 5.42 -15.58
N LEU A 314 20.01 5.28 -15.25
CA LEU A 314 19.56 5.20 -13.87
C LEU A 314 19.73 3.80 -13.30
N PHE A 315 19.40 2.78 -14.09
CA PHE A 315 19.27 1.41 -13.62
C PHE A 315 20.38 0.46 -14.13
N ALA A 316 21.56 1.00 -14.45
CA ALA A 316 22.72 0.19 -14.85
C ALA A 316 23.17 -0.79 -13.75
N ALA A 317 22.95 -0.46 -12.50
CA ALA A 317 23.33 -1.28 -11.35
C ALA A 317 22.25 -2.28 -10.91
N GLY A 318 21.02 -2.18 -11.42
CA GLY A 318 19.92 -3.10 -11.06
C GLY A 318 18.55 -2.44 -11.01
N MET A 319 17.57 -3.14 -10.44
CA MET A 319 16.24 -2.62 -10.20
C MET A 319 16.18 -1.85 -8.88
N PRO A 320 15.39 -0.76 -8.77
CA PRO A 320 15.15 -0.10 -7.50
C PRO A 320 14.30 -0.98 -6.57
N LEU A 321 14.68 -1.05 -5.30
CA LEU A 321 13.92 -1.72 -4.25
C LEU A 321 12.96 -0.72 -3.59
N HIS A 322 11.89 -0.35 -4.29
CA HIS A 322 10.93 0.64 -3.81
C HIS A 322 10.24 0.17 -2.52
N ASP A 323 9.43 -0.85 -2.61
CA ASP A 323 8.62 -1.39 -1.52
C ASP A 323 9.44 -2.09 -0.44
N PRO A 324 10.51 -2.84 -0.81
CA PRO A 324 11.37 -3.42 0.21
C PRO A 324 12.03 -2.38 1.11
N LEU A 325 12.36 -1.19 0.58
CA LEU A 325 12.90 -0.11 1.42
C LEU A 325 11.85 0.44 2.38
N ALA A 326 10.60 0.64 1.92
CA ALA A 326 9.52 1.08 2.82
C ALA A 326 9.26 0.04 3.92
N ALA A 327 9.23 -1.25 3.57
CA ALA A 327 9.15 -2.34 4.54
C ALA A 327 10.32 -2.33 5.54
N ALA A 328 11.55 -2.09 5.05
CA ALA A 328 12.73 -1.99 5.90
C ALA A 328 12.69 -0.79 6.87
N VAL A 329 12.21 0.37 6.40
CA VAL A 329 12.04 1.57 7.24
C VAL A 329 10.99 1.35 8.33
N ALA A 330 9.95 0.56 8.05
CA ALA A 330 8.96 0.20 9.06
C ALA A 330 9.56 -0.65 10.21
N VAL A 331 10.53 -1.51 9.89
CA VAL A 331 11.26 -2.34 10.87
C VAL A 331 12.41 -1.56 11.53
N ASP A 332 13.18 -0.83 10.75
CA ASP A 332 14.33 -0.06 11.21
C ASP A 332 14.32 1.36 10.63
N PRO A 333 13.66 2.31 11.31
CA PRO A 333 13.60 3.70 10.85
C PRO A 333 14.96 4.39 10.74
N SER A 334 16.03 3.84 11.37
CA SER A 334 17.38 4.42 11.32
C SER A 334 18.07 4.24 9.95
N LEU A 335 17.44 3.53 9.03
CA LEU A 335 17.92 3.39 7.64
C LEU A 335 17.81 4.70 6.85
N VAL A 336 16.93 5.61 7.27
CA VAL A 336 16.69 6.88 6.57
C VAL A 336 16.79 8.06 7.51
N GLU A 337 17.13 9.23 6.95
CA GLU A 337 16.94 10.50 7.63
C GLU A 337 15.74 11.21 7.00
N CYS A 338 14.77 11.55 7.86
CA CYS A 338 13.54 12.21 7.45
C CYS A 338 13.58 13.71 7.78
N PHE A 339 12.90 14.49 6.93
CA PHE A 339 12.59 15.89 7.17
C PHE A 339 11.08 16.02 7.41
N ASP A 340 10.71 16.72 8.47
CA ASP A 340 9.31 16.97 8.82
C ASP A 340 8.80 18.16 8.03
N LEU A 341 7.94 17.89 7.06
CA LEU A 341 7.41 18.89 6.14
C LEU A 341 5.88 18.83 6.08
N PRO A 342 5.19 19.99 6.04
CA PRO A 342 3.84 20.03 5.49
C PRO A 342 3.89 19.60 4.03
N MET A 343 3.10 18.60 3.68
CA MET A 343 3.06 18.05 2.33
C MET A 343 1.68 18.23 1.73
N LYS A 344 1.63 18.43 0.42
CA LYS A 344 0.40 18.36 -0.35
C LYS A 344 0.65 17.63 -1.67
N VAL A 345 -0.43 17.20 -2.31
CA VAL A 345 -0.38 16.62 -3.66
C VAL A 345 -1.13 17.54 -4.62
N GLU A 346 -0.61 17.70 -5.82
CA GLU A 346 -1.31 18.43 -6.87
C GLU A 346 -2.46 17.59 -7.44
N THR A 347 -3.68 18.08 -7.27
CA THR A 347 -4.91 17.36 -7.66
C THR A 347 -5.65 17.98 -8.85
N GLU A 348 -5.18 19.11 -9.39
CA GLU A 348 -5.83 19.82 -10.50
C GLU A 348 -6.01 18.94 -11.74
N THR A 349 -7.19 19.03 -12.34
CA THR A 349 -7.62 18.21 -13.50
C THR A 349 -7.94 19.01 -14.75
N GLY A 350 -7.64 20.31 -14.79
CA GLY A 350 -7.95 21.20 -15.92
C GLY A 350 -7.28 20.81 -17.25
N ASP A 351 -7.24 21.73 -18.23
CA ASP A 351 -6.64 21.49 -19.54
C ASP A 351 -5.13 21.23 -19.51
N PHE A 352 -4.49 21.56 -18.39
CA PHE A 352 -3.08 21.33 -18.15
C PHE A 352 -2.87 20.38 -16.96
N HIS A 353 -2.62 19.11 -17.26
CA HIS A 353 -2.46 18.04 -16.26
C HIS A 353 -1.01 17.78 -15.84
N GLY A 354 -0.06 18.56 -16.34
CA GLY A 354 1.36 18.25 -16.26
C GLY A 354 1.97 18.23 -14.87
N THR A 355 1.22 18.58 -13.81
CA THR A 355 1.70 18.52 -12.41
C THR A 355 0.79 17.71 -11.51
N ARG A 356 -0.28 17.10 -12.02
CA ARG A 356 -1.17 16.24 -11.25
C ARG A 356 -0.40 15.06 -10.65
N GLY A 357 -0.63 14.81 -9.37
CA GLY A 357 0.07 13.78 -8.60
C GLY A 357 1.46 14.19 -8.11
N ARG A 358 1.93 15.41 -8.43
CA ARG A 358 3.19 15.90 -7.86
C ARG A 358 3.06 16.11 -6.37
N THR A 359 3.97 15.53 -5.59
CA THR A 359 4.13 15.79 -4.17
C THR A 359 4.94 17.08 -3.96
N ILE A 360 4.42 17.97 -3.11
CA ILE A 360 4.93 19.31 -2.89
C ILE A 360 5.13 19.52 -1.39
N GLY A 361 6.34 19.88 -0.98
CA GLY A 361 6.65 20.19 0.42
C GLY A 361 6.71 21.71 0.66
N ASP A 362 6.31 22.13 1.86
CA ASP A 362 6.45 23.51 2.34
C ASP A 362 7.43 23.58 3.53
N PRO A 363 8.76 23.51 3.31
CA PRO A 363 9.73 23.44 4.39
C PRO A 363 9.75 24.69 5.27
N ALA A 364 9.29 25.82 4.74
CA ALA A 364 9.24 27.08 5.47
C ALA A 364 7.91 27.32 6.18
N GLY A 365 6.87 26.49 5.96
CA GLY A 365 5.54 26.66 6.51
C GLY A 365 4.89 27.98 6.07
N LEU A 366 5.14 28.40 4.83
CA LEU A 366 4.67 29.69 4.33
C LEU A 366 3.22 29.65 3.87
N ILE A 367 2.74 28.47 3.44
CA ILE A 367 1.37 28.30 2.93
C ILE A 367 0.42 28.11 4.10
N ASP A 368 0.69 27.10 4.94
CA ASP A 368 -0.06 26.83 6.17
C ASP A 368 0.89 26.38 7.28
N PRO A 369 1.26 27.28 8.21
CA PRO A 369 2.14 26.92 9.34
C PRO A 369 1.51 25.91 10.32
N SER A 370 0.20 25.72 10.27
CA SER A 370 -0.54 24.77 11.15
C SER A 370 -0.77 23.40 10.49
N ALA A 371 -0.42 23.22 9.21
CA ALA A 371 -0.61 21.97 8.51
C ALA A 371 0.15 20.81 9.20
N PRO A 372 -0.41 19.61 9.24
CA PRO A 372 0.29 18.42 9.70
C PRO A 372 1.60 18.20 8.94
N ARG A 373 2.55 17.55 9.60
CA ARG A 373 3.85 17.27 9.00
C ARG A 373 3.96 15.79 8.66
N VAL A 374 4.55 15.52 7.51
CA VAL A 374 4.92 14.20 7.03
C VAL A 374 6.42 14.03 7.21
N HIS A 375 6.87 12.87 7.68
CA HIS A 375 8.28 12.49 7.78
C HIS A 375 8.76 12.05 6.41
N VAL A 376 9.40 12.95 5.64
CA VAL A 376 9.85 12.68 4.28
C VAL A 376 11.29 12.19 4.29
N ALA A 377 11.52 10.94 3.88
CA ALA A 377 12.85 10.36 3.77
C ALA A 377 13.60 10.98 2.59
N LEU A 378 14.77 11.60 2.85
CA LEU A 378 15.61 12.24 1.84
C LEU A 378 17.04 11.71 1.77
N THR A 379 17.50 10.99 2.78
CA THR A 379 18.77 10.26 2.76
C THR A 379 18.56 8.84 3.23
N VAL A 380 19.38 7.92 2.73
CA VAL A 380 19.29 6.50 3.05
C VAL A 380 20.68 5.86 3.17
N ASP A 381 20.85 4.99 4.14
CA ASP A 381 22.00 4.08 4.22
C ASP A 381 21.78 2.87 3.30
N HIS A 382 21.95 3.13 1.98
CA HIS A 382 21.67 2.14 0.95
C HIS A 382 22.58 0.91 1.03
N ASP A 383 23.86 1.08 1.39
CA ASP A 383 24.80 -0.04 1.51
C ASP A 383 24.38 -1.01 2.62
N ARG A 384 23.96 -0.48 3.77
CA ARG A 384 23.44 -1.27 4.88
C ARG A 384 22.16 -1.98 4.50
N PHE A 385 21.21 -1.29 3.87
CA PHE A 385 19.94 -1.88 3.46
C PHE A 385 20.13 -2.98 2.41
N ILE A 386 20.85 -2.72 1.30
CA ILE A 386 21.05 -3.71 0.24
C ILE A 386 21.78 -4.95 0.75
N THR A 387 22.78 -4.76 1.64
CA THR A 387 23.52 -5.87 2.24
C THR A 387 22.61 -6.74 3.10
N ASP A 388 21.81 -6.14 3.99
CA ASP A 388 20.88 -6.86 4.86
C ASP A 388 19.77 -7.55 4.06
N PHE A 389 19.17 -6.83 3.10
CA PHE A 389 18.13 -7.35 2.22
C PHE A 389 18.62 -8.59 1.45
N THR A 390 19.75 -8.46 0.76
CA THR A 390 20.31 -9.55 -0.04
C THR A 390 20.62 -10.78 0.82
N TRP A 391 21.19 -10.55 1.99
CA TRP A 391 21.53 -11.62 2.92
C TRP A 391 20.27 -12.31 3.47
N ARG A 392 19.25 -11.57 3.90
CA ARG A 392 18.01 -12.13 4.45
C ARG A 392 17.26 -13.00 3.45
N ILE A 393 17.12 -12.54 2.22
CA ILE A 393 16.47 -13.34 1.17
C ILE A 393 17.25 -14.64 0.92
N ALA A 394 18.59 -14.59 0.94
CA ALA A 394 19.40 -15.79 0.80
C ALA A 394 19.24 -16.79 1.98
N GLN A 395 18.83 -16.33 3.16
CA GLN A 395 18.60 -17.18 4.36
C GLN A 395 17.17 -17.70 4.48
N LEU A 396 16.22 -17.29 3.63
CA LEU A 396 14.86 -17.83 3.66
C LEU A 396 14.91 -19.36 3.60
N ALA A 397 14.12 -20.01 4.45
CA ALA A 397 14.02 -21.46 4.44
C ALA A 397 13.38 -21.90 3.11
N GLY A 398 14.07 -22.76 2.36
CA GLY A 398 13.43 -23.50 1.29
C GLY A 398 12.61 -24.64 1.92
N ASP A 399 11.34 -24.77 1.52
CA ASP A 399 10.50 -25.91 1.89
C ASP A 399 11.08 -27.24 1.38
#